data_bf421ff47ef903bc2a82e62130b9a0e7
#
_entry.id   bf421ff47ef903bc2a82e62130b9a0e7
#
_cell.length_a   1.000
_cell.length_b   1.000
_cell.length_c   1.000
_cell.angle_alpha   90.00
_cell.angle_beta   90.00
_cell.angle_gamma   90.00
#
_symmetry.space_group_name_H-M   'P 1'
#
loop_
_entity.id
_entity.type
_entity.pdbx_description
1 polymer ?
#
loop_
_entity_poly.entity_id
_entity_poly.type
_entity_poly.pdbx_seq_one_letter_code
_entity_poly.pdbx_strand_id
1 'polypeptide(L)'
;MLASLTITKTPKLMSLPLSSSMFRRLGALVVAAIALSGAPLFAHDMWIEPTTFSPKPGEIVGVRLRVGQDFLGDPLPRNPALINQFVVEDAEGRRPVVGRNGADPAGLLRVAVPGLLVVGYHSNPSAIELSAETFNQYVKEEGLDAVAALRARRGQTGGAREIFSRCAKSLVLSGSPNRTQGDRSLGFTLELVAERNPYTMGVGQNLPVRLTYESRPLAGALVVAMNRSNPSDKLTARSDKDGRVRFRLPRTGVWLIKAVHMVEAAPGANAAWASYWASLTFEL
;
A
#
# COMPACT_ATOMS: atom_id res chain seq x y z
N MET A 1 -14.08 72.36 57.91
CA MET A 1 -14.86 72.37 56.67
C MET A 1 -14.88 70.99 56.15
N LEU A 2 -16.02 70.30 56.30
CA LEU A 2 -16.28 68.92 55.89
C LEU A 2 -16.76 68.91 54.44
N ALA A 3 -16.08 68.21 53.57
CA ALA A 3 -16.55 67.98 52.22
C ALA A 3 -17.12 66.55 52.12
N SER A 4 -18.37 66.48 51.69
CA SER A 4 -19.22 65.28 51.59
C SER A 4 -18.80 64.42 50.39
N LEU A 5 -18.60 63.10 50.57
CA LEU A 5 -18.37 62.13 49.54
C LEU A 5 -19.70 61.57 49.05
N THR A 6 -20.01 61.80 47.80
CA THR A 6 -21.18 61.21 47.10
C THR A 6 -20.84 59.85 46.56
N ILE A 7 -21.54 58.77 46.97
CA ILE A 7 -21.39 57.43 46.49
C ILE A 7 -22.28 57.27 45.27
N THR A 8 -21.66 57.00 44.06
CA THR A 8 -22.37 56.63 42.83
C THR A 8 -22.63 55.15 42.82
N LYS A 9 -23.89 54.76 42.62
CA LYS A 9 -24.35 53.38 42.45
C LYS A 9 -23.90 52.83 41.12
N THR A 10 -23.21 51.64 41.10
CA THR A 10 -22.91 50.83 39.95
C THR A 10 -24.18 50.14 39.42
N PRO A 11 -24.35 50.01 38.08
CA PRO A 11 -25.48 49.31 37.51
C PRO A 11 -25.25 47.77 37.57
N LYS A 12 -26.30 47.08 37.97
CA LYS A 12 -26.41 45.64 38.09
C LYS A 12 -26.42 45.00 36.68
N LEU A 13 -25.39 44.24 36.36
CA LEU A 13 -25.37 43.39 35.13
C LEU A 13 -26.47 42.32 35.24
N MET A 14 -27.41 42.36 34.29
CA MET A 14 -28.44 41.32 34.11
C MET A 14 -27.82 40.11 33.44
N SER A 15 -27.70 39.00 34.16
CA SER A 15 -27.29 37.71 33.63
C SER A 15 -28.48 37.07 32.90
N LEU A 16 -28.38 36.89 31.59
CA LEU A 16 -29.31 36.10 30.81
C LEU A 16 -28.93 34.57 30.95
N PRO A 17 -29.89 33.68 31.20
CA PRO A 17 -29.61 32.28 31.28
C PRO A 17 -29.39 31.71 29.85
N LEU A 18 -28.19 31.24 29.59
CA LEU A 18 -27.87 30.47 28.37
C LEU A 18 -28.57 29.10 28.48
N SER A 19 -29.49 28.85 27.56
CA SER A 19 -30.26 27.62 27.46
C SER A 19 -29.35 26.43 27.19
N SER A 20 -29.40 25.41 28.07
CA SER A 20 -28.65 24.14 27.98
C SER A 20 -28.95 23.30 26.72
N SER A 21 -29.93 23.68 25.92
CA SER A 21 -30.34 23.00 24.69
C SER A 21 -29.40 23.29 23.49
N MET A 22 -28.67 24.42 23.53
CA MET A 22 -27.77 24.80 22.43
C MET A 22 -26.46 24.03 22.45
N PHE A 23 -25.94 23.66 23.63
CA PHE A 23 -24.73 22.83 23.75
C PHE A 23 -24.96 21.35 23.39
N ARG A 24 -26.16 20.82 23.56
CA ARG A 24 -26.51 19.45 23.15
C ARG A 24 -26.61 19.29 21.64
N ARG A 25 -26.99 20.32 20.89
CA ARG A 25 -27.08 20.28 19.43
C ARG A 25 -25.73 20.48 18.75
N LEU A 26 -24.77 21.22 19.33
CA LEU A 26 -23.41 21.31 18.83
C LEU A 26 -22.60 20.01 19.07
N GLY A 27 -22.79 19.36 20.22
CA GLY A 27 -22.14 18.07 20.50
C GLY A 27 -22.57 16.95 19.57
N ALA A 28 -23.85 16.92 19.17
CA ALA A 28 -24.38 15.91 18.25
C ALA A 28 -23.90 16.10 16.79
N LEU A 29 -23.63 17.34 16.38
CA LEU A 29 -23.10 17.65 15.03
C LEU A 29 -21.61 17.30 14.90
N VAL A 30 -20.80 17.44 15.95
CA VAL A 30 -19.37 17.08 15.94
C VAL A 30 -19.17 15.55 15.95
N VAL A 31 -20.03 14.81 16.67
CA VAL A 31 -19.97 13.33 16.67
C VAL A 31 -20.45 12.74 15.33
N ALA A 32 -21.41 13.38 14.67
CA ALA A 32 -21.87 12.93 13.34
C ALA A 32 -20.84 13.20 12.21
N ALA A 33 -19.99 14.24 12.34
CA ALA A 33 -18.96 14.55 11.35
C ALA A 33 -17.75 13.60 11.40
N ILE A 34 -17.47 12.96 12.54
CA ILE A 34 -16.38 11.99 12.69
C ILE A 34 -16.77 10.59 12.16
N ALA A 35 -18.06 10.31 12.04
CA ALA A 35 -18.55 9.02 11.54
C ALA A 35 -18.59 8.90 9.99
N LEU A 36 -18.31 9.99 9.24
CA LEU A 36 -18.36 9.99 7.76
C LEU A 36 -17.00 9.92 7.06
N SER A 37 -15.90 9.81 7.79
CA SER A 37 -14.55 9.69 7.19
C SER A 37 -14.01 8.25 7.16
N GLY A 38 -14.84 7.26 7.40
CA GLY A 38 -14.50 5.85 7.23
C GLY A 38 -14.71 5.39 5.79
N ALA A 39 -14.00 5.96 4.80
CA ALA A 39 -13.88 5.29 3.51
C ALA A 39 -13.22 3.92 3.77
N PRO A 40 -13.79 2.81 3.26
CA PRO A 40 -13.24 1.49 3.51
C PRO A 40 -11.82 1.39 2.94
N LEU A 41 -10.84 1.28 3.81
CA LEU A 41 -9.40 1.12 3.50
C LEU A 41 -9.08 -0.18 2.72
N PHE A 42 -10.06 -0.86 2.13
CA PHE A 42 -9.98 -2.31 1.93
C PHE A 42 -9.68 -2.77 0.50
N ALA A 43 -9.91 -1.95 -0.51
CA ALA A 43 -9.55 -2.25 -1.90
C ALA A 43 -8.39 -1.35 -2.39
N HIS A 44 -7.43 -1.04 -1.49
CA HIS A 44 -6.34 -0.13 -1.80
C HIS A 44 -5.02 -0.87 -2.01
N ASP A 45 -4.19 -0.34 -2.88
CA ASP A 45 -2.81 -0.79 -3.05
C ASP A 45 -2.03 -0.69 -1.74
N MET A 46 -1.06 -1.57 -1.56
CA MET A 46 -0.10 -1.48 -0.47
C MET A 46 1.30 -1.57 -1.04
N TRP A 47 2.21 -0.74 -0.56
CA TRP A 47 3.61 -0.75 -1.01
C TRP A 47 4.58 -0.45 0.13
N ILE A 48 5.83 -0.80 -0.11
CA ILE A 48 6.95 -0.42 0.75
C ILE A 48 7.51 0.91 0.25
N GLU A 49 7.73 1.85 1.18
CA GLU A 49 8.35 3.14 0.95
C GLU A 49 9.55 3.31 1.86
N PRO A 50 10.76 3.02 1.41
CA PRO A 50 11.98 3.30 2.16
C PRO A 50 12.14 4.81 2.37
N THR A 51 12.79 5.23 3.47
CA THR A 51 13.14 6.64 3.69
C THR A 51 14.13 7.18 2.67
N THR A 52 14.89 6.28 2.05
CA THR A 52 15.75 6.53 0.89
C THR A 52 15.90 5.26 0.07
N PHE A 53 15.97 5.40 -1.26
CA PHE A 53 16.25 4.31 -2.18
C PHE A 53 17.74 4.14 -2.48
N SER A 54 18.59 5.09 -2.02
CA SER A 54 20.03 5.13 -2.30
C SER A 54 20.84 5.45 -1.03
N PRO A 55 20.74 4.61 0.03
CA PRO A 55 21.46 4.81 1.27
C PRO A 55 22.96 4.57 1.11
N LYS A 56 23.74 5.22 1.96
CA LYS A 56 25.18 4.92 2.10
C LYS A 56 25.39 3.66 2.94
N PRO A 57 26.51 2.94 2.74
CA PRO A 57 26.90 1.87 3.66
C PRO A 57 26.99 2.38 5.10
N GLY A 58 26.46 1.61 6.05
CA GLY A 58 26.36 1.97 7.47
C GLY A 58 25.10 2.74 7.86
N GLU A 59 24.35 3.30 6.89
CA GLU A 59 23.13 4.07 7.13
C GLU A 59 21.98 3.17 7.60
N ILE A 60 21.07 3.74 8.38
CA ILE A 60 19.83 3.10 8.78
C ILE A 60 18.68 3.64 7.91
N VAL A 61 18.03 2.74 7.21
CA VAL A 61 16.84 3.04 6.36
C VAL A 61 15.58 2.69 7.14
N GLY A 62 14.68 3.65 7.25
CA GLY A 62 13.31 3.40 7.71
C GLY A 62 12.50 2.76 6.59
N VAL A 63 11.85 1.64 6.89
CA VAL A 63 10.97 0.92 5.95
C VAL A 63 9.54 1.22 6.33
N ARG A 64 8.90 2.11 5.57
CA ARG A 64 7.49 2.48 5.74
C ARG A 64 6.61 1.55 4.92
N LEU A 65 5.44 1.25 5.46
CA LEU A 65 4.36 0.61 4.72
C LEU A 65 3.30 1.66 4.42
N ARG A 66 2.78 1.66 3.20
CA ARG A 66 1.75 2.59 2.74
C ARG A 66 0.55 1.84 2.19
N VAL A 67 -0.64 2.36 2.43
CA VAL A 67 -1.90 1.86 1.85
C VAL A 67 -2.66 3.02 1.24
N GLY A 68 -3.07 2.89 -0.02
CA GLY A 68 -3.78 3.96 -0.72
C GLY A 68 -4.05 3.65 -2.18
N GLN A 69 -4.40 4.68 -2.94
CA GLN A 69 -4.65 4.59 -4.39
C GLN A 69 -3.76 5.56 -5.15
N ASP A 70 -3.50 5.25 -6.41
CA ASP A 70 -2.75 6.12 -7.32
C ASP A 70 -1.40 6.57 -6.73
N PHE A 71 -0.72 5.65 -6.04
CA PHE A 71 0.57 5.88 -5.37
C PHE A 71 0.54 7.01 -4.32
N LEU A 72 -0.65 7.36 -3.84
CA LEU A 72 -0.89 8.25 -2.70
C LEU A 72 -1.50 7.41 -1.57
N GLY A 73 -0.92 7.45 -0.38
CA GLY A 73 -1.40 6.57 0.69
C GLY A 73 -0.94 6.97 2.08
N ASP A 74 -1.73 6.47 3.03
CA ASP A 74 -1.52 6.67 4.45
C ASP A 74 -0.50 5.69 5.03
N PRO A 75 0.16 6.05 6.13
CA PRO A 75 1.01 5.13 6.88
C PRO A 75 0.23 3.91 7.36
N LEU A 76 0.83 2.73 7.18
CA LEU A 76 0.41 1.50 7.84
C LEU A 76 1.45 1.15 8.91
N PRO A 77 1.19 1.45 10.19
CA PRO A 77 2.12 1.15 11.28
C PRO A 77 2.39 -0.35 11.42
N ARG A 78 3.54 -0.71 11.99
CA ARG A 78 3.89 -2.12 12.22
C ARG A 78 2.84 -2.80 13.09
N ASN A 79 2.21 -3.83 12.55
CA ASN A 79 1.29 -4.69 13.28
C ASN A 79 1.75 -6.16 13.15
N PRO A 80 2.31 -6.77 14.22
CA PRO A 80 2.80 -8.15 14.18
C PRO A 80 1.75 -9.17 13.77
N ALA A 81 0.49 -8.94 14.11
CA ALA A 81 -0.61 -9.86 13.75
C ALA A 81 -0.82 -9.96 12.24
N LEU A 82 -0.44 -8.92 11.48
CA LEU A 82 -0.56 -8.88 10.03
C LEU A 82 0.71 -9.36 9.31
N ILE A 83 1.83 -9.58 10.01
CA ILE A 83 3.11 -9.94 9.38
C ILE A 83 3.23 -11.46 9.29
N ASN A 84 3.24 -11.98 8.07
CA ASN A 84 3.70 -13.34 7.78
C ASN A 84 5.22 -13.33 7.60
N GLN A 85 5.73 -12.46 6.70
CA GLN A 85 7.15 -12.23 6.49
C GLN A 85 7.42 -10.73 6.36
N PHE A 86 8.48 -10.24 6.98
CA PHE A 86 9.01 -8.91 6.75
C PHE A 86 10.52 -9.01 6.78
N VAL A 87 11.12 -9.05 5.60
CA VAL A 87 12.52 -9.46 5.39
C VAL A 87 13.27 -8.49 4.50
N VAL A 88 14.58 -8.51 4.61
CA VAL A 88 15.50 -7.96 3.63
C VAL A 88 16.45 -9.07 3.17
N GLU A 89 16.76 -9.08 1.89
CA GLU A 89 17.75 -9.98 1.30
C GLU A 89 18.78 -9.18 0.49
N ASP A 90 20.05 -9.38 0.80
CA ASP A 90 21.19 -8.75 0.13
C ASP A 90 22.34 -9.77 -0.03
N ALA A 91 23.58 -9.30 -0.20
CA ALA A 91 24.75 -10.16 -0.35
C ALA A 91 25.09 -10.98 0.92
N GLU A 92 24.64 -10.55 2.10
CA GLU A 92 24.82 -11.27 3.36
C GLU A 92 23.73 -12.33 3.60
N GLY A 93 22.71 -12.38 2.73
CA GLY A 93 21.60 -13.31 2.83
C GLY A 93 20.30 -12.66 3.31
N ARG A 94 19.33 -13.50 3.64
CA ARG A 94 18.00 -13.09 4.09
C ARG A 94 17.94 -12.95 5.61
N ARG A 95 17.41 -11.81 6.07
CA ARG A 95 17.23 -11.54 7.50
C ARG A 95 15.93 -10.77 7.75
N PRO A 96 15.34 -10.84 8.96
CA PRO A 96 14.13 -10.11 9.29
C PRO A 96 14.37 -8.60 9.35
N VAL A 97 13.38 -7.82 8.88
CA VAL A 97 13.30 -6.38 9.13
C VAL A 97 12.74 -6.16 10.54
N VAL A 98 13.56 -5.58 11.41
CA VAL A 98 13.17 -5.30 12.80
C VAL A 98 12.42 -3.98 12.92
N GLY A 99 11.60 -3.83 13.95
CA GLY A 99 10.83 -2.60 14.19
C GLY A 99 10.00 -2.69 15.45
N ARG A 100 9.56 -1.55 15.95
CA ARG A 100 8.69 -1.45 17.12
C ARG A 100 7.22 -1.56 16.69
N ASN A 101 6.43 -2.34 17.41
CA ASN A 101 4.99 -2.46 17.19
C ASN A 101 4.29 -1.08 17.30
N GLY A 102 3.37 -0.81 16.40
CA GLY A 102 2.67 0.47 16.30
C GLY A 102 3.49 1.61 15.72
N ALA A 103 4.75 1.39 15.31
CA ALA A 103 5.59 2.45 14.76
C ALA A 103 5.43 2.62 13.24
N ASP A 104 5.62 3.85 12.77
CA ASP A 104 5.96 4.24 11.41
C ASP A 104 7.30 5.03 11.49
N PRO A 105 8.37 4.58 10.84
CA PRO A 105 8.49 3.42 9.95
C PRO A 105 8.17 2.08 10.61
N ALA A 106 7.54 1.18 9.83
CA ALA A 106 7.18 -0.16 10.30
C ALA A 106 8.41 -1.06 10.52
N GLY A 107 9.55 -0.71 9.93
CA GLY A 107 10.80 -1.41 10.10
C GLY A 107 12.01 -0.51 9.99
N LEU A 108 13.14 -1.01 10.50
CA LEU A 108 14.45 -0.39 10.39
C LEU A 108 15.42 -1.40 9.77
N LEU A 109 16.22 -0.92 8.84
CA LEU A 109 17.19 -1.71 8.09
C LEU A 109 18.56 -1.02 8.17
N ARG A 110 19.57 -1.70 8.75
CA ARG A 110 20.96 -1.27 8.64
C ARG A 110 21.54 -1.77 7.32
N VAL A 111 22.09 -0.87 6.53
CA VAL A 111 22.80 -1.20 5.30
C VAL A 111 24.24 -1.54 5.64
N ALA A 112 24.55 -2.83 5.78
CA ALA A 112 25.88 -3.27 6.21
C ALA A 112 26.89 -3.21 5.07
N VAL A 113 26.51 -3.64 3.88
CA VAL A 113 27.39 -3.75 2.71
C VAL A 113 26.80 -3.03 1.49
N PRO A 114 27.65 -2.55 0.57
CA PRO A 114 27.17 -2.02 -0.72
C PRO A 114 26.49 -3.11 -1.54
N GLY A 115 25.49 -2.72 -2.33
CA GLY A 115 24.79 -3.60 -3.25
C GLY A 115 23.29 -3.38 -3.28
N LEU A 116 22.60 -4.24 -4.01
CA LEU A 116 21.14 -4.23 -4.13
C LEU A 116 20.53 -5.02 -2.97
N LEU A 117 19.67 -4.32 -2.21
CA LEU A 117 18.85 -4.90 -1.16
C LEU A 117 17.42 -5.08 -1.70
N VAL A 118 16.84 -6.26 -1.48
CA VAL A 118 15.45 -6.58 -1.79
C VAL A 118 14.69 -6.65 -0.47
N VAL A 119 13.86 -5.65 -0.20
CA VAL A 119 13.01 -5.59 0.99
C VAL A 119 11.66 -6.18 0.64
N GLY A 120 11.14 -7.09 1.45
CA GLY A 120 9.86 -7.74 1.20
C GLY A 120 8.96 -7.81 2.43
N TYR A 121 7.67 -7.60 2.19
CA TYR A 121 6.60 -7.75 3.17
C TYR A 121 5.52 -8.66 2.59
N HIS A 122 5.21 -9.73 3.31
CA HIS A 122 4.09 -10.61 3.02
C HIS A 122 3.15 -10.61 4.24
N SER A 123 1.86 -10.32 4.02
CA SER A 123 0.91 -10.29 5.11
C SER A 123 0.31 -11.66 5.41
N ASN A 124 -0.12 -11.86 6.65
CA ASN A 124 -1.15 -12.84 6.97
C ASN A 124 -2.44 -12.50 6.22
N PRO A 125 -3.29 -13.48 5.92
CA PRO A 125 -4.60 -13.25 5.31
C PRO A 125 -5.48 -12.35 6.18
N SER A 126 -6.22 -11.45 5.55
CA SER A 126 -7.27 -10.63 6.16
C SER A 126 -8.57 -10.84 5.41
N ALA A 127 -9.72 -10.73 6.10
CA ALA A 127 -11.03 -10.91 5.49
C ALA A 127 -11.77 -9.58 5.36
N ILE A 128 -12.54 -9.46 4.27
CA ILE A 128 -13.42 -8.31 4.03
C ILE A 128 -14.72 -8.76 3.37
N GLU A 129 -15.77 -8.01 3.60
CA GLU A 129 -17.02 -8.12 2.88
C GLU A 129 -17.28 -6.84 2.09
N LEU A 130 -17.49 -6.99 0.80
CA LEU A 130 -17.69 -5.89 -0.15
C LEU A 130 -19.11 -5.91 -0.69
N SER A 131 -19.71 -4.71 -0.85
CA SER A 131 -20.97 -4.57 -1.56
C SER A 131 -20.84 -5.02 -3.02
N ALA A 132 -21.94 -5.30 -3.68
CA ALA A 132 -21.94 -5.67 -5.10
C ALA A 132 -21.30 -4.59 -5.98
N GLU A 133 -21.59 -3.32 -5.74
CA GLU A 133 -21.04 -2.19 -6.46
C GLU A 133 -19.52 -2.10 -6.29
N THR A 134 -19.04 -2.09 -5.02
CA THR A 134 -17.61 -2.01 -4.70
C THR A 134 -16.84 -3.20 -5.26
N PHE A 135 -17.37 -4.42 -5.13
CA PHE A 135 -16.71 -5.61 -5.66
C PHE A 135 -16.63 -5.60 -7.19
N ASN A 136 -17.70 -5.22 -7.88
CA ASN A 136 -17.70 -5.15 -9.34
C ASN A 136 -16.76 -4.07 -9.87
N GLN A 137 -16.71 -2.90 -9.21
CA GLN A 137 -15.75 -1.84 -9.54
C GLN A 137 -14.31 -2.32 -9.36
N TYR A 138 -14.00 -2.92 -8.22
CA TYR A 138 -12.70 -3.50 -7.92
C TYR A 138 -12.27 -4.54 -8.96
N VAL A 139 -13.13 -5.51 -9.28
CA VAL A 139 -12.87 -6.54 -10.30
C VAL A 139 -12.54 -5.92 -11.66
N LYS A 140 -13.25 -4.85 -12.03
CA LYS A 140 -13.02 -4.11 -13.27
C LYS A 140 -11.70 -3.32 -13.24
N GLU A 141 -11.43 -2.59 -12.19
CA GLU A 141 -10.23 -1.74 -12.05
C GLU A 141 -8.93 -2.56 -12.04
N GLU A 142 -8.95 -3.71 -11.36
CA GLU A 142 -7.80 -4.60 -11.29
C GLU A 142 -7.73 -5.60 -12.47
N GLY A 143 -8.65 -5.48 -13.45
CA GLY A 143 -8.64 -6.29 -14.66
C GLY A 143 -8.81 -7.78 -14.39
N LEU A 144 -9.62 -8.16 -13.41
CA LEU A 144 -9.88 -9.54 -13.00
C LEU A 144 -10.95 -10.21 -13.88
N ASP A 145 -10.69 -10.22 -15.19
CA ASP A 145 -11.68 -10.63 -16.21
C ASP A 145 -12.19 -12.07 -16.00
N ALA A 146 -11.34 -12.97 -15.55
CA ALA A 146 -11.72 -14.36 -15.26
C ALA A 146 -12.74 -14.44 -14.10
N VAL A 147 -12.58 -13.60 -13.07
CA VAL A 147 -13.52 -13.49 -11.95
C VAL A 147 -14.85 -12.92 -12.44
N ALA A 148 -14.82 -11.84 -13.22
CA ALA A 148 -16.02 -11.24 -13.80
C ALA A 148 -16.81 -12.25 -14.65
N ALA A 149 -16.10 -13.00 -15.54
CA ALA A 149 -16.71 -14.00 -16.39
C ALA A 149 -17.28 -15.19 -15.58
N LEU A 150 -16.60 -15.61 -14.51
CA LEU A 150 -17.09 -16.70 -13.66
C LEU A 150 -18.36 -16.28 -12.90
N ARG A 151 -18.38 -15.09 -12.33
CA ARG A 151 -19.56 -14.53 -11.66
C ARG A 151 -20.75 -14.42 -12.61
N ALA A 152 -20.52 -13.90 -13.82
CA ALA A 152 -21.56 -13.78 -14.84
C ALA A 152 -22.16 -15.15 -15.22
N ARG A 153 -21.32 -16.17 -15.46
CA ARG A 153 -21.79 -17.54 -15.75
C ARG A 153 -22.60 -18.15 -14.61
N ARG A 154 -22.36 -17.76 -13.37
CA ARG A 154 -23.09 -18.25 -12.18
C ARG A 154 -24.26 -17.38 -11.78
N GLY A 155 -24.55 -16.30 -12.50
CA GLY A 155 -25.61 -15.35 -12.15
C GLY A 155 -25.37 -14.64 -10.81
N GLN A 156 -24.10 -14.49 -10.38
CA GLN A 156 -23.72 -13.87 -9.12
C GLN A 156 -23.70 -12.35 -9.27
N THR A 157 -24.69 -11.66 -8.73
CA THR A 157 -24.83 -10.19 -8.80
C THR A 157 -24.63 -9.50 -7.44
N GLY A 158 -24.66 -10.25 -6.33
CA GLY A 158 -24.50 -9.73 -4.97
C GLY A 158 -23.06 -9.31 -4.63
N GLY A 159 -22.89 -8.80 -3.40
CA GLY A 159 -21.57 -8.55 -2.81
C GLY A 159 -20.77 -9.84 -2.64
N ALA A 160 -19.53 -9.70 -2.19
CA ALA A 160 -18.66 -10.84 -1.98
C ALA A 160 -17.82 -10.70 -0.72
N ARG A 161 -17.62 -11.81 -0.03
CA ARG A 161 -16.64 -11.93 1.03
C ARG A 161 -15.33 -12.45 0.44
N GLU A 162 -14.24 -11.81 0.79
CA GLU A 162 -12.90 -12.02 0.27
C GLU A 162 -11.91 -12.22 1.40
N ILE A 163 -10.94 -13.09 1.19
CA ILE A 163 -9.71 -13.19 1.99
C ILE A 163 -8.60 -12.64 1.12
N PHE A 164 -7.83 -11.67 1.62
CA PHE A 164 -6.75 -11.06 0.86
C PHE A 164 -5.41 -11.11 1.58
N SER A 165 -4.32 -11.19 0.81
CA SER A 165 -2.94 -11.09 1.29
C SER A 165 -2.15 -10.09 0.45
N ARG A 166 -1.20 -9.41 1.08
CA ARG A 166 -0.35 -8.40 0.45
C ARG A 166 1.08 -8.90 0.33
N CYS A 167 1.68 -8.70 -0.85
CA CYS A 167 2.99 -9.19 -1.25
C CYS A 167 3.81 -8.00 -1.79
N ALA A 168 4.31 -7.14 -0.90
CA ALA A 168 5.02 -5.92 -1.31
C ALA A 168 6.53 -6.12 -1.30
N LYS A 169 7.20 -5.57 -2.32
CA LYS A 169 8.66 -5.53 -2.44
C LYS A 169 9.15 -4.11 -2.69
N SER A 170 10.39 -3.86 -2.30
CA SER A 170 11.11 -2.62 -2.64
C SER A 170 12.57 -2.95 -2.91
N LEU A 171 13.11 -2.33 -3.96
CA LEU A 171 14.53 -2.40 -4.28
C LEU A 171 15.21 -1.15 -3.75
N VAL A 172 16.32 -1.33 -3.03
CA VAL A 172 17.13 -0.27 -2.44
C VAL A 172 18.59 -0.52 -2.84
N LEU A 173 19.27 0.48 -3.40
CA LEU A 173 20.65 0.35 -3.83
C LEU A 173 21.58 1.14 -2.93
N SER A 174 22.56 0.47 -2.31
CA SER A 174 23.68 1.11 -1.62
C SER A 174 24.93 1.07 -2.48
N GLY A 175 25.54 2.23 -2.70
CA GLY A 175 26.73 2.36 -3.53
C GLY A 175 26.47 2.34 -5.02
N SER A 176 27.41 1.85 -5.82
CA SER A 176 27.32 1.89 -7.28
C SER A 176 26.46 0.75 -7.83
N PRO A 177 25.61 1.03 -8.86
CA PRO A 177 24.80 0.00 -9.49
C PRO A 177 25.65 -1.04 -10.20
N ASN A 178 25.31 -2.32 -10.03
CA ASN A 178 25.98 -3.44 -10.66
C ASN A 178 24.96 -4.26 -11.47
N ARG A 179 25.29 -4.58 -12.72
CA ARG A 179 24.43 -5.36 -13.63
C ARG A 179 24.31 -6.82 -13.24
N THR A 180 25.25 -7.36 -12.47
CA THR A 180 25.19 -8.73 -11.98
C THR A 180 24.30 -8.89 -10.74
N GLN A 181 23.95 -7.77 -10.09
CA GLN A 181 22.99 -7.72 -9.00
C GLN A 181 21.63 -7.35 -9.55
N GLY A 182 20.64 -8.19 -9.31
CA GLY A 182 19.25 -8.00 -9.75
C GLY A 182 18.26 -8.28 -8.64
N ASP A 183 17.01 -7.95 -8.93
CA ASP A 183 15.89 -8.39 -8.10
C ASP A 183 15.84 -9.92 -8.09
N ARG A 184 15.28 -10.47 -7.03
CA ARG A 184 15.13 -11.92 -6.84
C ARG A 184 13.78 -12.26 -6.24
N SER A 185 13.36 -13.50 -6.41
CA SER A 185 12.16 -14.00 -5.76
C SER A 185 12.40 -14.18 -4.26
N LEU A 186 11.44 -13.69 -3.46
CA LEU A 186 11.38 -13.92 -2.02
C LEU A 186 10.48 -15.10 -1.65
N GLY A 187 9.78 -15.68 -2.64
CA GLY A 187 8.88 -16.82 -2.47
C GLY A 187 7.48 -16.40 -1.99
N PHE A 188 7.04 -15.18 -2.32
CA PHE A 188 5.68 -14.73 -1.99
C PHE A 188 4.64 -15.37 -2.90
N THR A 189 3.42 -15.50 -2.41
CA THR A 189 2.33 -16.16 -3.15
C THR A 189 2.06 -15.50 -4.51
N LEU A 190 1.98 -14.17 -4.55
CA LEU A 190 1.99 -13.39 -5.79
C LEU A 190 3.23 -12.50 -5.77
N GLU A 191 4.07 -12.57 -6.81
CA GLU A 191 5.34 -11.87 -6.77
C GLU A 191 5.70 -11.22 -8.10
N LEU A 192 6.12 -9.95 -8.02
CA LEU A 192 6.74 -9.20 -9.11
C LEU A 192 8.25 -9.26 -8.96
N VAL A 193 8.96 -9.63 -10.02
CA VAL A 193 10.43 -9.67 -10.07
C VAL A 193 10.90 -8.89 -11.27
N ALA A 194 11.70 -7.84 -11.04
CA ALA A 194 12.39 -7.11 -12.09
C ALA A 194 13.52 -7.97 -12.68
N GLU A 195 13.41 -8.39 -13.93
CA GLU A 195 14.40 -9.25 -14.60
C GLU A 195 15.69 -8.49 -14.99
N ARG A 196 15.74 -7.18 -14.70
CA ARG A 196 16.90 -6.32 -14.86
C ARG A 196 16.95 -5.37 -13.66
N ASN A 197 18.17 -5.08 -13.18
CA ASN A 197 18.36 -4.10 -12.12
C ASN A 197 17.97 -2.70 -12.61
N PRO A 198 16.90 -2.06 -12.08
CA PRO A 198 16.46 -0.75 -12.52
C PRO A 198 17.52 0.33 -12.37
N TYR A 199 18.36 0.23 -11.35
CA TYR A 199 19.44 1.21 -11.10
C TYR A 199 20.57 1.20 -12.13
N THR A 200 20.59 0.20 -13.05
CA THR A 200 21.53 0.16 -14.19
C THR A 200 20.89 0.65 -15.49
N MET A 201 19.67 1.18 -15.40
CA MET A 201 18.89 1.62 -16.55
C MET A 201 18.89 3.14 -16.66
N GLY A 202 18.73 3.62 -17.88
CA GLY A 202 18.41 5.02 -18.16
C GLY A 202 16.95 5.22 -18.49
N VAL A 203 16.51 6.48 -18.41
CA VAL A 203 15.16 6.89 -18.83
C VAL A 203 14.86 6.43 -20.26
N GLY A 204 13.64 5.98 -20.49
CA GLY A 204 13.18 5.51 -21.79
C GLY A 204 13.60 4.08 -22.13
N GLN A 205 14.32 3.38 -21.26
CA GLN A 205 14.63 1.96 -21.43
C GLN A 205 13.50 1.07 -20.95
N ASN A 206 13.45 -0.16 -21.50
CA ASN A 206 12.46 -1.15 -21.13
C ASN A 206 12.91 -1.92 -19.88
N LEU A 207 12.08 -1.93 -18.87
CA LEU A 207 12.18 -2.80 -17.71
C LEU A 207 11.32 -4.05 -17.91
N PRO A 208 11.90 -5.23 -18.12
CA PRO A 208 11.15 -6.49 -18.09
C PRO A 208 10.86 -6.86 -16.63
N VAL A 209 9.61 -7.23 -16.37
CA VAL A 209 9.14 -7.66 -15.05
C VAL A 209 8.40 -8.97 -15.21
N ARG A 210 8.67 -9.94 -14.37
CA ARG A 210 7.97 -11.21 -14.30
C ARG A 210 7.00 -11.21 -13.13
N LEU A 211 5.77 -11.63 -13.39
CA LEU A 211 4.74 -11.90 -12.41
C LEU A 211 4.58 -13.40 -12.23
N THR A 212 4.63 -13.87 -10.98
CA THR A 212 4.41 -15.27 -10.63
C THR A 212 3.32 -15.41 -9.58
N TYR A 213 2.54 -16.47 -9.67
CA TYR A 213 1.60 -16.93 -8.66
C TYR A 213 2.02 -18.35 -8.22
N GLU A 214 2.23 -18.54 -6.89
CA GLU A 214 2.75 -19.80 -6.34
C GLU A 214 4.00 -20.31 -7.09
N SER A 215 4.93 -19.38 -7.33
CA SER A 215 6.20 -19.61 -8.05
C SER A 215 6.06 -20.03 -9.51
N ARG A 216 4.84 -20.00 -10.09
CA ARG A 216 4.57 -20.29 -11.51
C ARG A 216 4.28 -19.00 -12.27
N PRO A 217 4.67 -18.89 -13.55
CA PRO A 217 4.31 -17.75 -14.37
C PRO A 217 2.79 -17.51 -14.38
N LEU A 218 2.36 -16.29 -14.13
CA LEU A 218 0.95 -15.88 -14.20
C LEU A 218 0.70 -15.12 -15.50
N ALA A 219 -0.02 -15.73 -16.43
CA ALA A 219 -0.39 -15.15 -17.71
C ALA A 219 -1.71 -14.38 -17.63
N GLY A 220 -1.85 -13.34 -18.46
CA GLY A 220 -3.10 -12.58 -18.65
C GLY A 220 -3.44 -11.60 -17.53
N ALA A 221 -2.66 -11.52 -16.46
CA ALA A 221 -2.90 -10.60 -15.37
C ALA A 221 -2.59 -9.15 -15.78
N LEU A 222 -3.42 -8.19 -15.34
CA LEU A 222 -3.15 -6.77 -15.50
C LEU A 222 -1.98 -6.37 -14.58
N VAL A 223 -0.96 -5.75 -15.15
CA VAL A 223 0.14 -5.14 -14.41
C VAL A 223 0.15 -3.66 -14.71
N VAL A 224 0.24 -2.85 -13.67
CA VAL A 224 0.21 -1.37 -13.77
C VAL A 224 1.51 -0.81 -13.21
N ALA A 225 2.13 0.14 -13.92
CA ALA A 225 3.27 0.89 -13.43
C ALA A 225 2.92 2.38 -13.32
N MET A 226 3.25 2.99 -12.18
CA MET A 226 2.98 4.39 -11.85
C MET A 226 4.26 5.08 -11.38
N ASN A 227 4.44 6.33 -11.79
CA ASN A 227 5.52 7.17 -11.27
C ASN A 227 4.96 8.15 -10.24
N ARG A 228 5.63 8.33 -9.11
CA ARG A 228 5.18 9.19 -8.01
C ARG A 228 4.95 10.64 -8.42
N SER A 229 5.75 11.17 -9.36
CA SER A 229 5.61 12.56 -9.82
C SER A 229 4.38 12.80 -10.71
N ASN A 230 3.81 11.74 -11.29
CA ASN A 230 2.60 11.79 -12.11
C ASN A 230 1.86 10.44 -12.05
N PRO A 231 1.16 10.14 -10.93
CA PRO A 231 0.55 8.83 -10.73
C PRO A 231 -0.63 8.53 -11.65
N SER A 232 -1.25 9.57 -12.23
CA SER A 232 -2.36 9.42 -13.17
C SER A 232 -1.93 8.92 -14.56
N ASP A 233 -0.65 9.12 -14.93
CA ASP A 233 -0.07 8.63 -16.19
C ASP A 233 0.38 7.17 -16.03
N LYS A 234 -0.60 6.27 -15.99
CA LYS A 234 -0.40 4.84 -15.74
C LYS A 234 0.06 4.13 -17.01
N LEU A 235 1.11 3.35 -16.90
CA LEU A 235 1.49 2.37 -17.91
C LEU A 235 0.84 1.04 -17.56
N THR A 236 0.14 0.42 -18.50
CA THR A 236 -0.57 -0.84 -18.28
C THR A 236 -0.15 -1.89 -19.30
N ALA A 237 -0.05 -3.14 -18.87
CA ALA A 237 0.20 -4.27 -19.74
C ALA A 237 -0.43 -5.55 -19.16
N ARG A 238 -0.77 -6.50 -20.02
CA ARG A 238 -1.11 -7.87 -19.60
C ARG A 238 0.12 -8.75 -19.65
N SER A 239 0.32 -9.58 -18.63
CA SER A 239 1.41 -10.54 -18.62
C SER A 239 1.24 -11.60 -19.73
N ASP A 240 2.34 -11.93 -20.40
CA ASP A 240 2.39 -12.95 -21.44
C ASP A 240 2.33 -14.39 -20.85
N LYS A 241 2.44 -15.40 -21.72
CA LYS A 241 2.41 -16.82 -21.30
C LYS A 241 3.52 -17.20 -20.31
N ASP A 242 4.61 -16.44 -20.26
CA ASP A 242 5.74 -16.63 -19.36
C ASP A 242 5.65 -15.70 -18.12
N GLY A 243 4.49 -15.04 -17.93
CA GLY A 243 4.24 -14.09 -16.83
C GLY A 243 4.96 -12.76 -17.00
N ARG A 244 5.49 -12.43 -18.18
CA ARG A 244 6.29 -11.21 -18.39
C ARG A 244 5.48 -10.05 -18.90
N VAL A 245 5.87 -8.86 -18.44
CA VAL A 245 5.51 -7.56 -19.01
C VAL A 245 6.77 -6.75 -19.27
N ARG A 246 6.69 -5.73 -20.12
CA ARG A 246 7.78 -4.79 -20.37
C ARG A 246 7.25 -3.37 -20.30
N PHE A 247 7.82 -2.55 -19.41
CA PHE A 247 7.49 -1.15 -19.28
C PHE A 247 8.65 -0.27 -19.77
N ARG A 248 8.38 0.59 -20.75
CA ARG A 248 9.30 1.64 -21.11
C ARG A 248 9.09 2.80 -20.14
N LEU A 249 10.05 3.00 -19.21
CA LEU A 249 9.93 3.99 -18.14
C LEU A 249 10.36 5.38 -18.65
N PRO A 250 9.43 6.34 -18.88
CA PRO A 250 9.72 7.57 -19.59
C PRO A 250 10.35 8.68 -18.73
N ARG A 251 10.49 8.46 -17.41
CA ARG A 251 10.98 9.49 -16.46
C ARG A 251 11.74 8.90 -15.29
N THR A 252 12.54 9.72 -14.62
CA THR A 252 13.22 9.39 -13.37
C THR A 252 12.27 9.42 -12.17
N GLY A 253 12.78 9.08 -10.98
CA GLY A 253 12.09 9.11 -9.70
C GLY A 253 11.49 7.77 -9.29
N VAL A 254 10.63 7.81 -8.29
CA VAL A 254 10.10 6.59 -7.65
C VAL A 254 8.97 5.99 -8.48
N TRP A 255 9.10 4.71 -8.76
CA TRP A 255 8.14 3.89 -9.49
C TRP A 255 7.48 2.86 -8.56
N LEU A 256 6.21 2.61 -8.79
CA LEU A 256 5.42 1.51 -8.24
C LEU A 256 4.92 0.66 -9.39
N ILE A 257 5.21 -0.63 -9.37
CA ILE A 257 4.57 -1.62 -10.24
C ILE A 257 3.66 -2.48 -9.37
N LYS A 258 2.42 -2.71 -9.81
CA LYS A 258 1.44 -3.49 -9.06
C LYS A 258 0.71 -4.50 -9.94
N ALA A 259 0.20 -5.55 -9.31
CA ALA A 259 -0.71 -6.51 -9.91
C ALA A 259 -1.59 -7.14 -8.83
N VAL A 260 -2.81 -7.50 -9.20
CA VAL A 260 -3.74 -8.26 -8.35
C VAL A 260 -4.11 -9.55 -9.04
N HIS A 261 -4.13 -10.63 -8.28
CA HIS A 261 -4.65 -11.92 -8.74
C HIS A 261 -5.71 -12.42 -7.77
N MET A 262 -6.82 -12.91 -8.29
CA MET A 262 -7.92 -13.43 -7.50
C MET A 262 -8.34 -14.81 -8.00
N VAL A 263 -8.56 -15.70 -7.06
CA VAL A 263 -9.05 -17.07 -7.29
C VAL A 263 -10.25 -17.35 -6.40
N GLU A 264 -10.98 -18.43 -6.65
CA GLU A 264 -11.96 -18.91 -5.68
C GLU A 264 -11.27 -19.29 -4.38
N ALA A 265 -11.88 -18.94 -3.24
CA ALA A 265 -11.34 -19.32 -1.93
C ALA A 265 -11.36 -20.85 -1.76
N ALA A 266 -10.44 -21.36 -0.96
CA ALA A 266 -10.37 -22.80 -0.68
C ALA A 266 -11.69 -23.31 -0.05
N PRO A 267 -12.07 -24.57 -0.32
CA PRO A 267 -13.22 -25.18 0.33
C PRO A 267 -13.14 -25.06 1.85
N GLY A 268 -14.24 -24.60 2.49
CA GLY A 268 -14.28 -24.36 3.94
C GLY A 268 -13.78 -22.99 4.39
N ALA A 269 -13.19 -22.18 3.50
CA ALA A 269 -12.91 -20.80 3.81
C ALA A 269 -14.22 -20.02 3.96
N ASN A 270 -14.28 -19.15 4.97
CA ASN A 270 -15.45 -18.27 5.16
C ASN A 270 -15.38 -17.06 4.21
N ALA A 271 -15.17 -17.32 2.92
CA ALA A 271 -15.08 -16.34 1.85
C ALA A 271 -15.38 -17.02 0.51
N ALA A 272 -15.83 -16.24 -0.49
CA ALA A 272 -16.01 -16.71 -1.87
C ALA A 272 -14.71 -16.61 -2.68
N TRP A 273 -13.87 -15.63 -2.36
CA TRP A 273 -12.69 -15.26 -3.13
C TRP A 273 -11.46 -15.15 -2.24
N ALA A 274 -10.31 -15.48 -2.82
CA ALA A 274 -8.99 -15.21 -2.26
C ALA A 274 -8.21 -14.35 -3.23
N SER A 275 -7.72 -13.19 -2.79
CA SER A 275 -6.91 -12.30 -3.62
C SER A 275 -5.52 -12.07 -3.03
N TYR A 276 -4.60 -11.81 -3.95
CA TYR A 276 -3.19 -11.54 -3.67
C TYR A 276 -2.80 -10.24 -4.36
N TRP A 277 -2.19 -9.33 -3.62
CA TRP A 277 -1.84 -7.99 -4.07
C TRP A 277 -0.33 -7.83 -4.08
N ALA A 278 0.25 -7.83 -5.25
CA ALA A 278 1.70 -7.65 -5.41
C ALA A 278 2.04 -6.19 -5.72
N SER A 279 3.12 -5.71 -5.13
CA SER A 279 3.72 -4.43 -5.47
C SER A 279 5.25 -4.50 -5.48
N LEU A 280 5.87 -3.68 -6.31
CA LEU A 280 7.32 -3.51 -6.40
C LEU A 280 7.65 -2.03 -6.54
N THR A 281 8.42 -1.47 -5.60
CA THR A 281 8.89 -0.09 -5.66
C THR A 281 10.40 -0.01 -5.86
N PHE A 282 10.84 1.00 -6.59
CA PHE A 282 12.25 1.35 -6.82
C PHE A 282 12.36 2.79 -7.28
N GLU A 283 13.57 3.33 -7.28
CA GLU A 283 13.88 4.65 -7.86
C GLU A 283 14.74 4.47 -9.12
N LEU A 284 14.40 5.24 -10.19
CA LEU A 284 15.12 5.25 -11.47
C LEU A 284 15.87 6.57 -11.65
#